data_e754d5143e1e002ccc2b97ce578a9f70
#
_entry.id   e754d5143e1e002ccc2b97ce578a9f70
#
_cell.length_a   1.000
_cell.length_b   1.000
_cell.length_c   1.000
_cell.angle_alpha   90.00
_cell.angle_beta   90.00
_cell.angle_gamma   90.00
#
_symmetry.space_group_name_H-M   'P 1'
#
loop_
_entity.id
_entity.type
_entity.pdbx_description
1 polymer ?
#
loop_
_entity_poly.entity_id
_entity_poly.type
_entity_poly.pdbx_seq_one_letter_code
_entity_poly.pdbx_strand_id
1 'polypeptide(L)'
;MTSTIDPTSGTPTASDCRDGETACGGCGISRRTFLGRSAAVGAVGVVATVGLTGCTGDLQAEASAPSRHPGGSPARALPAGDLPVGSQASVSIEGRTLLLHRESEDTVRAFSAKCTHQGCTVAPDQDRGRPTFACPCHGSHFDVTTGVPYGGPAQKPLTEFTATVDDDMVMVRI
;
A
#
# COMPACT_ATOMS: atom_id res chain seq x y z
N MET A 1 -36.50 4.46 -41.67
CA MET A 1 -35.25 3.90 -42.17
C MET A 1 -34.64 3.12 -41.03
N THR A 2 -34.93 1.83 -41.00
CA THR A 2 -34.55 0.88 -39.97
C THR A 2 -33.24 0.22 -40.41
N SER A 3 -32.15 0.42 -39.64
CA SER A 3 -30.89 -0.30 -39.89
C SER A 3 -30.79 -1.43 -38.86
N THR A 4 -30.94 -2.63 -39.39
CA THR A 4 -30.72 -3.92 -38.74
C THR A 4 -29.22 -4.17 -38.59
N ILE A 5 -28.74 -4.42 -37.38
CA ILE A 5 -27.38 -4.86 -37.10
C ILE A 5 -27.40 -6.37 -36.84
N ASP A 6 -26.69 -7.11 -37.69
CA ASP A 6 -26.52 -8.55 -37.67
C ASP A 6 -25.47 -8.98 -36.64
N PRO A 7 -25.75 -9.96 -35.76
CA PRO A 7 -24.76 -10.50 -34.83
C PRO A 7 -24.24 -11.85 -35.31
N THR A 8 -23.18 -11.85 -36.11
CA THR A 8 -22.53 -13.13 -36.44
C THR A 8 -21.01 -13.03 -36.39
N SER A 9 -20.48 -14.02 -35.70
CA SER A 9 -19.09 -14.55 -35.75
C SER A 9 -18.08 -13.85 -34.82
N GLY A 10 -17.28 -14.56 -34.13
CA GLY A 10 -16.95 -15.97 -34.13
C GLY A 10 -15.91 -16.17 -33.03
N THR A 11 -16.15 -17.17 -32.24
CA THR A 11 -15.21 -17.65 -31.22
C THR A 11 -14.07 -18.37 -31.93
N PRO A 12 -12.79 -18.04 -31.71
CA PRO A 12 -11.71 -18.91 -32.15
C PRO A 12 -11.58 -20.09 -31.18
N THR A 13 -11.82 -21.27 -31.73
CA THR A 13 -11.56 -22.56 -31.06
C THR A 13 -10.06 -22.82 -31.00
N ALA A 14 -9.63 -23.30 -29.83
CA ALA A 14 -8.29 -23.79 -29.57
C ALA A 14 -8.02 -25.09 -30.34
N SER A 15 -7.35 -25.00 -31.46
CA SER A 15 -6.66 -26.13 -32.11
C SER A 15 -5.87 -25.63 -33.34
N ASP A 16 -4.65 -25.16 -33.09
CA ASP A 16 -3.57 -25.29 -34.08
C ASP A 16 -2.23 -24.86 -33.44
N CYS A 17 -1.59 -25.80 -32.81
CA CYS A 17 -0.15 -25.74 -32.57
C CYS A 17 0.39 -27.15 -32.75
N ARG A 18 0.56 -27.50 -34.02
CA ARG A 18 1.41 -28.63 -34.42
C ARG A 18 2.51 -28.11 -35.34
N ASP A 19 3.72 -28.53 -34.99
CA ASP A 19 4.92 -28.60 -35.80
C ASP A 19 5.68 -27.27 -36.06
N GLY A 20 6.82 -27.17 -35.39
CA GLY A 20 7.86 -26.16 -35.64
C GLY A 20 8.95 -26.17 -34.59
N GLU A 21 9.87 -27.18 -34.69
CA GLU A 21 11.15 -27.17 -33.95
C GLU A 21 11.92 -25.88 -34.18
N THR A 22 12.22 -25.14 -33.16
CA THR A 22 13.47 -24.38 -33.06
C THR A 22 13.79 -24.09 -31.60
N ALA A 23 14.98 -24.53 -31.22
CA ALA A 23 15.63 -24.46 -29.94
C ALA A 23 15.57 -23.09 -29.26
N CYS A 24 15.03 -23.03 -28.05
CA CYS A 24 15.37 -22.00 -27.07
C CYS A 24 16.16 -22.66 -25.96
N GLY A 25 17.46 -22.30 -25.93
CA GLY A 25 18.48 -22.84 -25.06
C GLY A 25 18.12 -22.74 -23.58
N GLY A 26 18.36 -23.83 -22.89
CA GLY A 26 18.15 -23.98 -21.45
C GLY A 26 18.96 -23.01 -20.62
N CYS A 27 18.31 -22.34 -19.70
CA CYS A 27 18.93 -21.77 -18.53
C CYS A 27 18.73 -22.73 -17.35
N GLY A 28 19.46 -23.84 -17.42
CA GLY A 28 19.57 -24.81 -16.31
C GLY A 28 20.46 -24.24 -15.23
N ILE A 29 19.86 -23.76 -14.12
CA ILE A 29 20.61 -23.48 -12.89
C ILE A 29 20.96 -24.82 -12.26
N SER A 30 22.18 -25.26 -12.53
CA SER A 30 22.79 -26.45 -11.90
C SER A 30 22.99 -26.21 -10.41
N ARG A 31 22.25 -26.95 -9.59
CA ARG A 31 22.54 -27.06 -8.14
C ARG A 31 23.81 -27.90 -7.97
N ARG A 32 24.96 -27.25 -7.96
CA ARG A 32 26.19 -27.90 -7.58
C ARG A 32 26.21 -28.08 -6.06
N THR A 33 26.04 -29.31 -5.65
CA THR A 33 26.29 -29.85 -4.33
C THR A 33 27.76 -29.64 -3.97
N PHE A 34 28.06 -28.74 -3.04
CA PHE A 34 29.36 -28.61 -2.44
C PHE A 34 29.47 -29.62 -1.30
N LEU A 35 29.97 -30.81 -1.61
CA LEU A 35 30.51 -31.75 -0.61
C LEU A 35 31.98 -31.41 -0.39
N GLY A 36 32.27 -30.54 0.55
CA GLY A 36 33.60 -30.26 1.05
C GLY A 36 33.95 -31.19 2.21
N ARG A 37 34.93 -32.01 2.02
CA ARG A 37 35.56 -32.89 3.04
C ARG A 37 36.27 -32.01 4.08
N SER A 38 35.85 -32.12 5.34
CA SER A 38 36.54 -31.47 6.46
C SER A 38 37.46 -32.52 7.13
N ALA A 39 38.75 -32.26 7.11
CA ALA A 39 39.75 -32.94 7.92
C ALA A 39 39.70 -32.38 9.35
N ALA A 40 39.74 -33.27 10.32
CA ALA A 40 39.79 -32.97 11.73
C ALA A 40 41.20 -32.46 12.15
N VAL A 41 41.23 -31.34 12.86
CA VAL A 41 42.34 -31.00 13.78
C VAL A 41 41.72 -30.36 15.02
N GLY A 42 41.91 -30.99 16.18
CA GLY A 42 41.43 -30.52 17.45
C GLY A 42 42.20 -29.31 17.98
N ALA A 43 41.50 -28.35 18.54
CA ALA A 43 42.00 -27.38 19.49
C ALA A 43 40.89 -27.01 20.45
N VAL A 44 41.13 -27.20 21.74
CA VAL A 44 40.26 -26.78 22.85
C VAL A 44 40.26 -25.27 22.90
N GLY A 45 39.18 -24.65 22.54
CA GLY A 45 38.95 -23.23 22.66
C GLY A 45 37.63 -22.95 23.36
N VAL A 46 37.69 -22.28 24.50
CA VAL A 46 36.54 -21.79 25.24
C VAL A 46 35.75 -20.82 24.34
N VAL A 47 34.61 -21.28 23.82
CA VAL A 47 33.71 -20.40 23.05
C VAL A 47 32.82 -19.70 24.04
N ALA A 48 33.11 -18.40 24.29
CA ALA A 48 32.15 -17.49 24.84
C ALA A 48 31.03 -17.34 23.82
N THR A 49 29.86 -17.92 24.10
CA THR A 49 28.63 -17.72 23.32
C THR A 49 28.17 -16.28 23.56
N VAL A 50 28.62 -15.36 22.70
CA VAL A 50 27.97 -14.06 22.56
C VAL A 50 26.64 -14.35 21.90
N GLY A 51 25.57 -14.30 22.68
CA GLY A 51 24.19 -14.41 22.20
C GLY A 51 23.92 -13.25 21.25
N LEU A 52 23.97 -13.50 19.94
CA LEU A 52 23.37 -12.65 18.94
C LEU A 52 21.83 -12.83 19.05
N THR A 53 21.24 -12.18 20.05
CA THR A 53 19.79 -11.93 20.03
C THR A 53 19.55 -10.94 18.92
N GLY A 54 19.25 -11.46 17.72
CA GLY A 54 18.94 -10.67 16.56
C GLY A 54 17.67 -9.87 16.81
N CYS A 55 17.80 -8.55 16.93
CA CYS A 55 16.70 -7.59 16.90
C CYS A 55 16.10 -7.54 15.48
N THR A 56 15.36 -8.57 15.05
CA THR A 56 14.66 -8.57 13.77
C THR A 56 13.20 -8.09 13.90
N GLY A 57 12.72 -7.93 15.14
CA GLY A 57 11.35 -7.49 15.41
C GLY A 57 11.13 -5.99 15.23
N ASP A 58 12.13 -5.18 15.57
CA ASP A 58 11.95 -3.71 15.57
C ASP A 58 11.95 -3.10 14.16
N LEU A 59 12.71 -3.65 13.22
CA LEU A 59 12.78 -3.10 11.86
C LEU A 59 11.47 -3.26 11.07
N GLN A 60 10.66 -4.28 11.37
CA GLN A 60 9.38 -4.50 10.72
C GLN A 60 8.27 -3.62 11.29
N ALA A 61 8.35 -3.28 12.56
CA ALA A 61 7.40 -2.38 13.22
C ALA A 61 7.59 -0.93 12.73
N GLU A 62 8.82 -0.47 12.54
CA GLU A 62 9.10 0.86 11.99
C GLU A 62 8.70 1.00 10.52
N ALA A 63 8.81 -0.06 9.72
CA ALA A 63 8.37 -0.07 8.33
C ALA A 63 6.84 0.03 8.18
N SER A 64 6.08 -0.32 9.21
CA SER A 64 4.61 -0.30 9.23
C SER A 64 4.03 0.99 9.82
N ALA A 65 4.83 1.83 10.47
CA ALA A 65 4.37 3.10 10.98
C ALA A 65 4.22 4.14 9.84
N PRO A 66 3.11 4.90 9.79
CA PRO A 66 2.96 5.95 8.81
C PRO A 66 4.05 7.02 9.02
N SER A 67 4.69 7.43 7.94
CA SER A 67 5.56 8.60 7.99
C SER A 67 4.71 9.83 8.28
N ARG A 68 5.08 10.61 9.30
CA ARG A 68 4.39 11.84 9.64
C ARG A 68 4.97 13.00 8.87
N HIS A 69 4.08 13.83 8.33
CA HIS A 69 4.50 15.13 7.81
C HIS A 69 5.05 15.97 8.96
N PRO A 70 6.21 16.63 8.80
CA PRO A 70 6.91 17.31 9.91
C PRO A 70 6.14 18.49 10.53
N GLY A 71 4.90 18.69 10.14
CA GLY A 71 4.07 19.80 10.58
C GLY A 71 4.39 21.10 9.85
N GLY A 72 3.36 21.85 9.60
CA GLY A 72 3.40 23.15 8.95
C GLY A 72 2.38 24.08 9.59
N SER A 73 2.00 25.12 8.90
CA SER A 73 0.93 26.01 9.35
C SER A 73 -0.42 25.28 9.32
N PRO A 74 -1.31 25.56 10.29
CA PRO A 74 -2.65 25.03 10.25
C PRO A 74 -3.42 25.66 9.08
N ALA A 75 -4.01 24.82 8.25
CA ALA A 75 -4.86 25.21 7.13
C ALA A 75 -6.29 24.68 7.32
N ARG A 76 -7.26 25.45 6.87
CA ARG A 76 -8.68 25.05 6.93
C ARG A 76 -8.96 24.02 5.85
N ALA A 77 -9.50 22.88 6.25
CA ALA A 77 -9.86 21.80 5.33
C ALA A 77 -11.33 21.90 4.88
N LEU A 78 -12.25 21.68 5.82
CA LEU A 78 -13.71 21.76 5.57
C LEU A 78 -14.45 21.95 6.90
N PRO A 79 -15.72 22.40 6.87
CA PRO A 79 -16.56 22.44 8.08
C PRO A 79 -16.73 21.04 8.70
N ALA A 80 -16.65 20.95 10.02
CA ALA A 80 -16.79 19.66 10.71
C ALA A 80 -18.16 18.99 10.47
N GLY A 81 -19.21 19.80 10.24
CA GLY A 81 -20.54 19.32 9.87
C GLY A 81 -20.58 18.61 8.51
N ASP A 82 -19.67 18.92 7.59
CA ASP A 82 -19.56 18.27 6.28
C ASP A 82 -18.80 16.93 6.33
N LEU A 83 -18.23 16.59 7.50
CA LEU A 83 -17.56 15.33 7.75
C LEU A 83 -18.17 14.63 8.98
N PRO A 84 -19.31 13.97 8.87
CA PRO A 84 -19.93 13.23 9.97
C PRO A 84 -19.00 12.16 10.55
N VAL A 85 -19.17 11.79 11.82
CA VAL A 85 -18.40 10.71 12.45
C VAL A 85 -18.56 9.41 11.66
N GLY A 86 -17.45 8.73 11.41
CA GLY A 86 -17.37 7.52 10.58
C GLY A 86 -17.28 7.78 9.08
N SER A 87 -17.39 9.04 8.62
CA SER A 87 -17.32 9.39 7.21
C SER A 87 -15.89 9.71 6.75
N GLN A 88 -15.73 9.83 5.45
CA GLN A 88 -14.48 10.13 4.76
C GLN A 88 -14.70 11.24 3.74
N ALA A 89 -13.66 12.04 3.51
CA ALA A 89 -13.64 13.05 2.46
C ALA A 89 -12.26 13.15 1.81
N SER A 90 -12.25 13.71 0.61
CA SER A 90 -11.03 14.14 -0.07
C SER A 90 -11.08 15.66 -0.23
N VAL A 91 -10.02 16.34 0.20
CA VAL A 91 -9.91 17.80 0.14
C VAL A 91 -8.62 18.22 -0.55
N SER A 92 -8.64 19.36 -1.21
CA SER A 92 -7.43 19.95 -1.79
C SER A 92 -7.04 21.22 -1.02
N ILE A 93 -5.85 21.22 -0.44
CA ILE A 93 -5.31 22.33 0.35
C ILE A 93 -3.94 22.68 -0.22
N GLU A 94 -3.75 23.92 -0.66
CA GLU A 94 -2.50 24.43 -1.23
C GLU A 94 -1.90 23.51 -2.32
N GLY A 95 -2.77 22.97 -3.19
CA GLY A 95 -2.36 22.07 -4.28
C GLY A 95 -2.03 20.64 -3.85
N ARG A 96 -2.23 20.28 -2.58
CA ARG A 96 -2.11 18.93 -2.06
C ARG A 96 -3.49 18.32 -1.87
N THR A 97 -3.71 17.13 -2.39
CA THR A 97 -4.92 16.35 -2.10
C THR A 97 -4.69 15.52 -0.84
N LEU A 98 -5.58 15.68 0.12
CA LEU A 98 -5.58 14.97 1.40
C LEU A 98 -6.85 14.13 1.53
N LEU A 99 -6.72 13.02 2.24
CA LEU A 99 -7.80 12.14 2.64
C LEU A 99 -8.09 12.38 4.12
N LEU A 100 -9.36 12.55 4.45
CA LEU A 100 -9.81 12.76 5.82
C LEU A 100 -10.74 11.63 6.23
N HIS A 101 -10.63 11.18 7.47
CA HIS A 101 -11.57 10.26 8.11
C HIS A 101 -11.89 10.78 9.51
N ARG A 102 -13.17 10.98 9.82
CA ARG A 102 -13.61 11.38 11.15
C ARG A 102 -13.87 10.15 12.01
N GLU A 103 -12.93 9.87 12.90
CA GLU A 103 -12.97 8.70 13.79
C GLU A 103 -13.94 8.90 14.96
N SER A 104 -13.99 10.14 15.50
CA SER A 104 -14.91 10.54 16.60
C SER A 104 -15.27 12.02 16.47
N GLU A 105 -16.04 12.55 17.45
CA GLU A 105 -16.39 13.98 17.48
C GLU A 105 -15.16 14.88 17.42
N ASP A 106 -14.10 14.50 18.16
CA ASP A 106 -12.89 15.31 18.33
C ASP A 106 -11.68 14.80 17.53
N THR A 107 -11.81 13.65 16.86
CA THR A 107 -10.68 13.00 16.21
C THR A 107 -10.88 12.88 14.72
N VAL A 108 -9.98 13.51 13.96
CA VAL A 108 -9.89 13.39 12.51
C VAL A 108 -8.51 12.85 12.13
N ARG A 109 -8.48 11.84 11.28
CA ARG A 109 -7.27 11.35 10.64
C ARG A 109 -7.12 12.02 9.29
N ALA A 110 -5.91 12.41 8.97
CA ALA A 110 -5.58 13.04 7.70
C ALA A 110 -4.36 12.36 7.07
N PHE A 111 -4.47 12.02 5.78
CA PHE A 111 -3.40 11.37 5.05
C PHE A 111 -3.20 12.03 3.68
N SER A 112 -1.99 11.89 3.13
CA SER A 112 -1.73 12.23 1.74
C SER A 112 -2.56 11.32 0.81
N ALA A 113 -3.21 11.89 -0.18
CA ALA A 113 -3.88 11.10 -1.22
C ALA A 113 -2.90 10.51 -2.25
N LYS A 114 -1.58 10.62 -2.04
CA LYS A 114 -0.58 10.06 -2.94
C LYS A 114 -0.32 8.59 -2.63
N CYS A 115 -0.71 7.70 -3.54
CA CYS A 115 -0.50 6.25 -3.40
C CYS A 115 0.98 5.90 -3.28
N THR A 116 1.33 5.11 -2.27
CA THR A 116 2.72 4.72 -1.98
C THR A 116 3.26 3.64 -2.92
N HIS A 117 2.43 3.09 -3.81
CA HIS A 117 2.90 2.20 -4.89
C HIS A 117 3.56 3.00 -6.02
N GLN A 118 2.80 3.85 -6.72
CA GLN A 118 3.29 4.61 -7.89
C GLN A 118 2.73 6.03 -7.98
N GLY A 119 2.26 6.60 -6.87
CA GLY A 119 1.89 8.00 -6.80
C GLY A 119 0.53 8.39 -7.38
N CYS A 120 -0.30 7.44 -7.81
CA CYS A 120 -1.67 7.72 -8.22
C CYS A 120 -2.48 8.34 -7.09
N THR A 121 -3.55 9.07 -7.42
CA THR A 121 -4.44 9.64 -6.41
C THR A 121 -5.32 8.56 -5.80
N VAL A 122 -5.23 8.42 -4.49
CA VAL A 122 -6.11 7.59 -3.65
C VAL A 122 -7.38 8.37 -3.36
N ALA A 123 -8.51 7.70 -3.26
CA ALA A 123 -9.81 8.29 -2.97
C ALA A 123 -10.55 7.55 -1.84
N PRO A 124 -11.49 8.22 -1.15
CA PRO A 124 -12.44 7.56 -0.28
C PRO A 124 -13.25 6.49 -1.03
N ASP A 125 -13.42 5.32 -0.41
CA ASP A 125 -14.16 4.20 -0.98
C ASP A 125 -14.70 3.32 0.16
N GLN A 126 -15.38 2.23 -0.19
CA GLN A 126 -15.86 1.23 0.77
C GLN A 126 -15.47 -0.18 0.31
N ASP A 127 -14.82 -0.92 1.18
CA ASP A 127 -14.56 -2.33 1.00
C ASP A 127 -15.54 -3.16 1.85
N ARG A 128 -16.48 -3.84 1.18
CA ARG A 128 -17.52 -4.67 1.83
C ARG A 128 -18.31 -3.90 2.91
N GLY A 129 -18.63 -2.65 2.65
CA GLY A 129 -19.37 -1.79 3.58
C GLY A 129 -18.52 -1.19 4.71
N ARG A 130 -17.20 -1.34 4.68
CA ARG A 130 -16.28 -0.68 5.61
C ARG A 130 -15.57 0.47 4.92
N PRO A 131 -15.42 1.63 5.60
CA PRO A 131 -14.63 2.73 5.07
C PRO A 131 -13.21 2.28 4.70
N THR A 132 -12.75 2.67 3.52
CA THR A 132 -11.39 2.44 3.05
C THR A 132 -10.90 3.62 2.21
N PHE A 133 -9.61 3.75 2.05
CA PHE A 133 -9.02 4.59 1.01
C PHE A 133 -8.50 3.68 -0.11
N ALA A 134 -8.98 3.86 -1.32
CA ALA A 134 -8.65 3.00 -2.46
C ALA A 134 -7.90 3.74 -3.55
N CYS A 135 -6.90 3.07 -4.12
CA CYS A 135 -6.17 3.55 -5.28
C CYS A 135 -6.71 2.89 -6.56
N PRO A 136 -7.33 3.64 -7.48
CA PRO A 136 -7.96 3.06 -8.65
C PRO A 136 -6.99 2.50 -9.69
N CYS A 137 -5.69 2.87 -9.63
CA CYS A 137 -4.72 2.45 -10.64
C CYS A 137 -4.40 0.96 -10.56
N HIS A 138 -4.11 0.44 -9.36
CA HIS A 138 -3.68 -0.95 -9.18
C HIS A 138 -4.35 -1.63 -7.97
N GLY A 139 -5.46 -1.08 -7.47
CA GLY A 139 -6.25 -1.69 -6.43
C GLY A 139 -5.58 -1.77 -5.06
N SER A 140 -4.70 -0.82 -4.71
CA SER A 140 -4.20 -0.73 -3.34
C SER A 140 -5.28 -0.16 -2.42
N HIS A 141 -5.51 -0.82 -1.28
CA HIS A 141 -6.45 -0.41 -0.25
C HIS A 141 -5.70 -0.07 1.03
N PHE A 142 -6.12 1.01 1.68
CA PHE A 142 -5.50 1.53 2.90
C PHE A 142 -6.55 1.68 3.99
N ASP A 143 -6.16 1.33 5.20
CA ASP A 143 -6.98 1.53 6.40
C ASP A 143 -7.15 3.03 6.70
N VAL A 144 -8.37 3.44 7.00
CA VAL A 144 -8.72 4.87 7.16
C VAL A 144 -8.22 5.48 8.46
N THR A 145 -7.89 4.67 9.46
CA THR A 145 -7.43 5.10 10.78
C THR A 145 -5.91 5.16 10.85
N THR A 146 -5.24 4.19 10.23
CA THR A 146 -3.77 4.03 10.33
C THR A 146 -3.02 4.39 9.05
N GLY A 147 -3.71 4.48 7.90
CA GLY A 147 -3.09 4.65 6.59
C GLY A 147 -2.32 3.42 6.10
N VAL A 148 -2.33 2.31 6.83
CA VAL A 148 -1.59 1.10 6.49
C VAL A 148 -2.26 0.38 5.31
N PRO A 149 -1.50 -0.06 4.29
CA PRO A 149 -2.06 -0.83 3.19
C PRO A 149 -2.41 -2.25 3.67
N TYR A 150 -3.59 -2.74 3.28
CA TYR A 150 -4.04 -4.10 3.56
C TYR A 150 -4.42 -4.90 2.30
N GLY A 151 -4.35 -4.27 1.14
CA GLY A 151 -4.63 -4.89 -0.16
C GLY A 151 -3.90 -4.20 -1.30
N GLY A 152 -3.67 -4.93 -2.38
CA GLY A 152 -2.97 -4.44 -3.57
C GLY A 152 -1.44 -4.35 -3.41
N PRO A 153 -0.75 -3.70 -4.36
CA PRO A 153 0.71 -3.71 -4.43
C PRO A 153 1.43 -2.69 -3.54
N ALA A 154 0.73 -1.75 -2.88
CA ALA A 154 1.35 -0.82 -1.95
C ALA A 154 1.89 -1.55 -0.72
N GLN A 155 3.11 -1.21 -0.29
CA GLN A 155 3.78 -1.84 0.86
C GLN A 155 4.07 -0.87 2.00
N LYS A 156 3.85 0.43 1.79
CA LYS A 156 4.10 1.47 2.78
C LYS A 156 2.82 2.21 3.13
N PRO A 157 2.64 2.63 4.38
CA PRO A 157 1.51 3.48 4.77
C PRO A 157 1.48 4.80 4.00
N LEU A 158 0.29 5.39 3.93
CA LEU A 158 0.13 6.77 3.49
C LEU A 158 0.81 7.71 4.48
N THR A 159 1.32 8.85 4.00
CA THR A 159 1.89 9.88 4.89
C THR A 159 0.78 10.53 5.70
N GLU A 160 0.91 10.51 7.02
CA GLU A 160 -0.04 11.12 7.96
C GLU A 160 0.24 12.62 8.14
N PHE A 161 -0.83 13.40 8.26
CA PHE A 161 -0.82 14.82 8.63
C PHE A 161 -1.53 15.01 9.95
N THR A 162 -1.09 15.97 10.76
CA THR A 162 -1.82 16.31 11.99
C THR A 162 -3.11 17.03 11.63
N ALA A 163 -4.23 16.51 12.09
CA ALA A 163 -5.54 17.12 11.94
C ALA A 163 -6.21 17.33 13.30
N THR A 164 -6.99 18.39 13.45
CA THR A 164 -7.77 18.72 14.65
C THR A 164 -9.12 19.29 14.24
N VAL A 165 -10.10 19.19 15.13
CA VAL A 165 -11.35 19.93 14.99
C VAL A 165 -11.25 21.15 15.90
N ASP A 166 -11.43 22.34 15.35
CA ASP A 166 -11.33 23.63 16.02
C ASP A 166 -12.47 24.54 15.54
N ASP A 167 -13.28 25.06 16.46
CA ASP A 167 -14.43 25.91 16.16
C ASP A 167 -15.30 25.44 14.98
N ASP A 168 -15.77 24.19 15.02
CA ASP A 168 -16.55 23.56 13.96
C ASP A 168 -15.84 23.45 12.59
N MET A 169 -14.54 23.57 12.57
CA MET A 169 -13.71 23.45 11.36
C MET A 169 -12.67 22.34 11.52
N VAL A 170 -12.53 21.52 10.50
CA VAL A 170 -11.40 20.59 10.42
C VAL A 170 -10.17 21.37 9.95
N MET A 171 -9.14 21.38 10.78
CA MET A 171 -7.84 21.99 10.50
C MET A 171 -6.80 20.92 10.24
N VAL A 172 -5.94 21.13 9.26
CA VAL A 172 -4.81 20.22 8.95
C VAL A 172 -3.52 21.01 8.89
N ARG A 173 -2.45 20.48 9.47
CA ARG A 173 -1.11 21.08 9.39
C ARG A 173 -0.40 20.55 8.13
N ILE A 174 -0.08 21.46 7.21
CA ILE A 174 0.52 21.16 5.90
C ILE A 174 1.83 21.89 5.68
#